data_0ad13169194426b54697e3a3e577e0cc
#
_entry.id   0ad13169194426b54697e3a3e577e0cc
#
_cell.length_a   1.000
_cell.length_b   1.000
_cell.length_c   1.000
_cell.angle_alpha   90.00
_cell.angle_beta   90.00
_cell.angle_gamma   90.00
#
_symmetry.space_group_name_H-M   'P 1'
#
loop_
_entity.id
_entity.type
_entity.pdbx_description
1 polymer ?
#
loop_
_entity_poly.entity_id
_entity_poly.type
_entity_poly.pdbx_seq_one_letter_code
_entity_poly.pdbx_strand_id
1 'polypeptide(L)'
;MIVAIVAAFAFCLCSPSEVFAQDDYYVKKAAEYTREAEYYQKKAQGYYREAEYYLKKAESYECEAAYYTKKGDTYNANTQSRYARGARDNYQTQMRYAKNAEETAADYLKRARDVLRRIS
;
A
#
# COMPACT_ATOMS: atom_id res chain seq x y z
N MET A 1 -8.27 5.46 9.86
CA MET A 1 -9.54 5.17 9.26
C MET A 1 -9.94 3.72 9.36
N ILE A 2 -9.04 2.81 9.06
CA ILE A 2 -9.28 1.39 9.31
C ILE A 2 -9.35 1.10 10.80
N VAL A 3 -8.50 1.79 11.55
CA VAL A 3 -8.46 1.67 13.01
C VAL A 3 -9.82 2.06 13.61
N ALA A 4 -10.50 3.04 13.02
CA ALA A 4 -11.81 3.47 13.49
C ALA A 4 -12.87 2.37 13.32
N ILE A 5 -12.80 1.61 12.23
CA ILE A 5 -13.71 0.49 11.98
C ILE A 5 -13.47 -0.62 13.00
N VAL A 6 -12.21 -0.92 13.29
CA VAL A 6 -11.84 -1.94 14.27
C VAL A 6 -12.28 -1.52 15.67
N ALA A 7 -12.11 -0.24 16.02
CA ALA A 7 -12.53 0.27 17.32
C ALA A 7 -14.03 0.20 17.50
N ALA A 8 -14.80 0.58 16.49
CA ALA A 8 -16.25 0.50 16.53
C ALA A 8 -16.71 -0.96 16.70
N PHE A 9 -15.99 -1.86 16.07
CA PHE A 9 -16.25 -3.27 16.13
C PHE A 9 -16.01 -3.83 17.53
N ALA A 10 -14.88 -3.47 18.14
CA ALA A 10 -14.55 -3.89 19.49
C ALA A 10 -15.57 -3.40 20.50
N PHE A 11 -16.11 -2.22 20.28
CA PHE A 11 -17.16 -1.67 21.15
C PHE A 11 -18.42 -2.52 21.10
N CYS A 12 -18.79 -3.02 19.93
CA CYS A 12 -19.95 -3.89 19.79
C CYS A 12 -19.77 -5.22 20.53
N LEU A 13 -18.54 -5.70 20.69
CA LEU A 13 -18.25 -6.92 21.42
C LEU A 13 -18.47 -6.82 22.92
N CYS A 14 -18.49 -5.59 23.44
CA CYS A 14 -18.70 -5.36 24.87
C CYS A 14 -20.16 -5.33 25.26
N SER A 15 -21.08 -5.49 24.30
CA SER A 15 -22.51 -5.52 24.60
C SER A 15 -22.85 -6.79 25.40
N PRO A 16 -23.51 -6.65 26.55
CA PRO A 16 -23.87 -7.80 27.38
C PRO A 16 -25.06 -8.60 26.86
N SER A 17 -25.72 -8.13 25.81
CA SER A 17 -26.84 -8.86 25.25
C SER A 17 -26.38 -10.19 24.70
N GLU A 18 -27.25 -11.18 24.76
CA GLU A 18 -26.99 -12.49 24.24
C GLU A 18 -26.59 -12.41 22.78
N VAL A 19 -25.29 -12.59 22.53
CA VAL A 19 -24.79 -12.62 21.18
C VAL A 19 -25.09 -13.98 20.61
N PHE A 20 -25.94 -14.04 19.62
CA PHE A 20 -26.24 -15.29 18.95
C PHE A 20 -24.94 -15.81 18.32
N ALA A 21 -24.72 -17.12 18.31
CA ALA A 21 -23.52 -17.72 17.73
C ALA A 21 -23.27 -17.22 16.31
N GLN A 22 -24.33 -16.93 15.57
CA GLN A 22 -24.26 -16.42 14.21
C GLN A 22 -23.67 -15.03 14.16
N ASP A 23 -24.07 -14.14 15.07
CA ASP A 23 -23.51 -12.79 15.17
C ASP A 23 -22.03 -12.83 15.53
N ASP A 24 -21.66 -13.71 16.47
CA ASP A 24 -20.26 -13.90 16.87
C ASP A 24 -19.41 -14.36 15.67
N TYR A 25 -19.94 -15.23 14.84
CA TYR A 25 -19.27 -15.67 13.63
C TYR A 25 -18.98 -14.51 12.69
N TYR A 26 -19.99 -13.66 12.44
CA TYR A 26 -19.81 -12.49 11.56
C TYR A 26 -18.83 -11.48 12.15
N VAL A 27 -18.86 -11.30 13.45
CA VAL A 27 -17.94 -10.42 14.18
C VAL A 27 -16.50 -10.87 13.96
N LYS A 28 -16.24 -12.16 14.17
CA LYS A 28 -14.91 -12.73 13.99
C LYS A 28 -14.45 -12.65 12.54
N LYS A 29 -15.36 -12.90 11.61
CA LYS A 29 -15.05 -12.86 10.18
C LYS A 29 -14.67 -11.46 9.74
N ALA A 30 -15.39 -10.44 10.19
CA ALA A 30 -15.06 -9.05 9.90
C ALA A 30 -13.71 -8.66 10.48
N ALA A 31 -13.38 -9.14 11.67
CA ALA A 31 -12.08 -8.89 12.29
C ALA A 31 -10.95 -9.51 11.48
N GLU A 32 -11.14 -10.71 10.95
CA GLU A 32 -10.17 -11.37 10.07
C GLU A 32 -9.93 -10.55 8.80
N TYR A 33 -11.01 -10.10 8.15
CA TYR A 33 -10.89 -9.27 6.96
C TYR A 33 -10.18 -7.95 7.25
N THR A 34 -10.44 -7.35 8.39
CA THR A 34 -9.78 -6.11 8.80
C THR A 34 -8.27 -6.33 8.97
N ARG A 35 -7.87 -7.44 9.59
CA ARG A 35 -6.44 -7.78 9.74
C ARG A 35 -5.77 -7.98 8.39
N GLU A 36 -6.45 -8.64 7.45
CA GLU A 36 -5.92 -8.80 6.10
C GLU A 36 -5.74 -7.45 5.42
N ALA A 37 -6.71 -6.54 5.59
CA ALA A 37 -6.61 -5.19 5.04
C ALA A 37 -5.39 -4.45 5.61
N GLU A 38 -5.17 -4.55 6.91
CA GLU A 38 -4.02 -3.91 7.56
C GLU A 38 -2.70 -4.47 7.02
N TYR A 39 -2.63 -5.77 6.81
CA TYR A 39 -1.46 -6.41 6.24
C TYR A 39 -1.12 -5.82 4.86
N TYR A 40 -2.12 -5.72 3.98
CA TYR A 40 -1.90 -5.17 2.64
C TYR A 40 -1.60 -3.68 2.65
N GLN A 41 -2.11 -2.94 3.61
CA GLN A 41 -1.76 -1.53 3.77
C GLN A 41 -0.29 -1.36 4.17
N LYS A 42 0.21 -2.20 5.06
CA LYS A 42 1.63 -2.19 5.42
C LYS A 42 2.49 -2.56 4.22
N LYS A 43 2.04 -3.53 3.41
CA LYS A 43 2.73 -3.87 2.16
C LYS A 43 2.78 -2.67 1.21
N ALA A 44 1.66 -1.97 1.06
CA ALA A 44 1.62 -0.79 0.21
C ALA A 44 2.62 0.27 0.67
N GLN A 45 2.70 0.52 1.97
CA GLN A 45 3.67 1.46 2.53
C GLN A 45 5.10 1.05 2.21
N GLY A 46 5.41 -0.23 2.30
CA GLY A 46 6.72 -0.76 1.93
C GLY A 46 7.06 -0.49 0.47
N TYR A 47 6.11 -0.73 -0.42
CA TYR A 47 6.28 -0.46 -1.84
C TYR A 47 6.46 1.03 -2.12
N TYR A 48 5.74 1.90 -1.43
CA TYR A 48 5.93 3.35 -1.57
C TYR A 48 7.31 3.80 -1.13
N ARG A 49 7.87 3.21 -0.06
CA ARG A 49 9.23 3.52 0.38
C ARG A 49 10.25 3.10 -0.67
N GLU A 50 10.07 1.91 -1.26
CA GLU A 50 10.92 1.44 -2.34
C GLU A 50 10.81 2.36 -3.56
N ALA A 51 9.60 2.81 -3.89
CA ALA A 51 9.38 3.74 -4.98
C ALA A 51 10.14 5.05 -4.73
N GLU A 52 10.05 5.59 -3.53
CA GLU A 52 10.77 6.82 -3.18
C GLU A 52 12.28 6.66 -3.32
N TYR A 53 12.82 5.52 -2.90
CA TYR A 53 14.22 5.20 -3.05
C TYR A 53 14.64 5.26 -4.53
N TYR A 54 13.89 4.61 -5.40
CA TYR A 54 14.19 4.60 -6.83
C TYR A 54 14.02 5.97 -7.48
N LEU A 55 13.04 6.75 -7.03
CA LEU A 55 12.85 8.11 -7.52
C LEU A 55 14.07 8.97 -7.21
N LYS A 56 14.58 8.90 -5.98
CA LYS A 56 15.78 9.64 -5.59
C LYS A 56 16.99 9.20 -6.39
N LYS A 57 17.12 7.90 -6.66
CA LYS A 57 18.19 7.38 -7.52
C LYS A 57 18.07 7.95 -8.93
N ALA A 58 16.87 7.96 -9.49
CA ALA A 58 16.64 8.48 -10.84
C ALA A 58 17.04 9.95 -10.92
N GLU A 59 16.63 10.73 -9.94
CA GLU A 59 16.98 12.16 -9.88
C GLU A 59 18.49 12.38 -9.79
N SER A 60 19.17 11.57 -9.01
CA SER A 60 20.63 11.62 -8.89
C SER A 60 21.30 11.31 -10.22
N TYR A 61 20.86 10.27 -10.91
CA TYR A 61 21.41 9.93 -12.24
C TYR A 61 21.10 11.00 -13.27
N GLU A 62 19.93 11.63 -13.21
CA GLU A 62 19.58 12.73 -14.11
C GLU A 62 20.48 13.94 -13.89
N CYS A 63 20.79 14.26 -12.64
CA CYS A 63 21.75 15.33 -12.32
C CYS A 63 23.14 15.02 -12.87
N GLU A 64 23.60 13.78 -12.72
CA GLU A 64 24.89 13.38 -13.28
C GLU A 64 24.89 13.45 -14.80
N ALA A 65 23.80 13.03 -15.45
CA ALA A 65 23.68 13.13 -16.90
C ALA A 65 23.76 14.59 -17.37
N ALA A 66 23.08 15.48 -16.67
CA ALA A 66 23.14 16.91 -16.99
C ALA A 66 24.55 17.49 -16.81
N TYR A 67 25.25 17.06 -15.77
CA TYR A 67 26.63 17.47 -15.53
C TYR A 67 27.54 17.06 -16.69
N TYR A 68 27.47 15.81 -17.12
CA TYR A 68 28.28 15.32 -18.22
C TYR A 68 27.90 15.97 -19.56
N THR A 69 26.61 16.25 -19.75
CA THR A 69 26.15 16.95 -20.94
C THR A 69 26.79 18.34 -21.04
N LYS A 70 26.86 19.06 -19.92
CA LYS A 70 27.50 20.38 -19.87
C LYS A 70 29.00 20.30 -20.21
N LYS A 71 29.64 19.21 -19.82
CA LYS A 71 31.05 18.97 -20.09
C LYS A 71 31.32 18.51 -21.53
N GLY A 72 30.29 18.18 -22.27
CA GLY A 72 30.44 17.63 -23.62
C GLY A 72 30.81 16.15 -23.62
N ASP A 73 30.71 15.50 -22.49
CA ASP A 73 31.01 14.06 -22.35
C ASP A 73 29.76 13.24 -22.65
N THR A 74 29.51 13.02 -23.93
CA THR A 74 28.31 12.34 -24.43
C THR A 74 28.21 10.90 -23.93
N TYR A 75 29.32 10.21 -23.85
CA TYR A 75 29.31 8.81 -23.42
C TYR A 75 28.80 8.68 -21.98
N ASN A 76 29.39 9.43 -21.06
CA ASN A 76 28.99 9.38 -19.66
C ASN A 76 27.59 9.94 -19.44
N ALA A 77 27.19 10.99 -20.19
CA ALA A 77 25.85 11.54 -20.15
C ALA A 77 24.82 10.46 -20.53
N ASN A 78 25.06 9.71 -21.61
CA ASN A 78 24.16 8.65 -22.06
C ASN A 78 24.10 7.49 -21.08
N THR A 79 25.23 7.15 -20.46
CA THR A 79 25.29 6.08 -19.46
C THR A 79 24.43 6.45 -18.23
N GLN A 80 24.57 7.67 -17.74
CA GLN A 80 23.79 8.13 -16.59
C GLN A 80 22.30 8.25 -16.93
N SER A 81 21.97 8.70 -18.15
CA SER A 81 20.58 8.75 -18.61
C SER A 81 19.94 7.36 -18.66
N ARG A 82 20.70 6.36 -19.04
CA ARG A 82 20.22 4.97 -19.10
C ARG A 82 19.95 4.46 -17.68
N TYR A 83 20.84 4.75 -16.74
CA TYR A 83 20.64 4.38 -15.34
C TYR A 83 19.41 5.09 -14.76
N ALA A 84 19.20 6.35 -15.11
CA ALA A 84 18.03 7.11 -14.68
C ALA A 84 16.74 6.46 -15.17
N ARG A 85 16.70 6.04 -16.42
CA ARG A 85 15.52 5.35 -16.98
C ARG A 85 15.23 4.05 -16.26
N GLY A 86 16.27 3.26 -16.00
CA GLY A 86 16.11 2.02 -15.23
C GLY A 86 15.55 2.27 -13.84
N ALA A 87 16.04 3.30 -13.16
CA ALA A 87 15.53 3.67 -11.84
C ALA A 87 14.08 4.16 -11.90
N ARG A 88 13.71 4.92 -12.94
CA ARG A 88 12.32 5.35 -13.11
C ARG A 88 11.38 4.19 -13.41
N ASP A 89 11.84 3.22 -14.17
CA ASP A 89 11.05 2.00 -14.43
C ASP A 89 10.80 1.24 -13.13
N ASN A 90 11.83 1.13 -12.30
CA ASN A 90 11.70 0.50 -10.98
C ASN A 90 10.74 1.29 -10.08
N TYR A 91 10.81 2.60 -10.11
CA TYR A 91 9.88 3.47 -9.38
C TYR A 91 8.44 3.18 -9.80
N GLN A 92 8.17 3.16 -11.09
CA GLN A 92 6.81 2.89 -11.60
C GLN A 92 6.32 1.49 -11.22
N THR A 93 7.21 0.51 -11.26
CA THR A 93 6.87 -0.86 -10.84
C THR A 93 6.46 -0.90 -9.39
N GLN A 94 7.22 -0.25 -8.50
CA GLN A 94 6.90 -0.23 -7.08
C GLN A 94 5.59 0.54 -6.82
N MET A 95 5.35 1.62 -7.55
CA MET A 95 4.10 2.37 -7.44
C MET A 95 2.90 1.51 -7.84
N ARG A 96 3.05 0.71 -8.89
CA ARG A 96 1.98 -0.21 -9.32
C ARG A 96 1.71 -1.26 -8.25
N TYR A 97 2.74 -1.84 -7.66
CA TYR A 97 2.59 -2.81 -6.57
C TYR A 97 1.90 -2.19 -5.37
N ALA A 98 2.27 -0.96 -5.03
CA ALA A 98 1.63 -0.23 -3.92
C ALA A 98 0.14 -0.03 -4.16
N LYS A 99 -0.24 0.40 -5.36
CA LYS A 99 -1.65 0.60 -5.71
C LYS A 99 -2.42 -0.71 -5.68
N ASN A 100 -1.84 -1.78 -6.18
CA ASN A 100 -2.48 -3.10 -6.14
C ASN A 100 -2.71 -3.55 -4.70
N ALA A 101 -1.74 -3.33 -3.82
CA ALA A 101 -1.88 -3.67 -2.42
C ALA A 101 -2.96 -2.83 -1.74
N GLU A 102 -3.06 -1.54 -2.07
CA GLU A 102 -4.12 -0.67 -1.55
C GLU A 102 -5.50 -1.12 -2.02
N GLU A 103 -5.63 -1.51 -3.27
CA GLU A 103 -6.90 -2.02 -3.81
C GLU A 103 -7.31 -3.31 -3.11
N THR A 104 -6.35 -4.19 -2.87
CA THR A 104 -6.62 -5.44 -2.13
C THR A 104 -7.07 -5.13 -0.71
N ALA A 105 -6.41 -4.17 -0.05
CA ALA A 105 -6.82 -3.74 1.29
C ALA A 105 -8.25 -3.18 1.28
N ALA A 106 -8.59 -2.37 0.29
CA ALA A 106 -9.92 -1.79 0.16
C ALA A 106 -10.98 -2.89 -0.03
N ASP A 107 -10.66 -3.93 -0.80
CA ASP A 107 -11.57 -5.07 -1.01
C ASP A 107 -11.84 -5.80 0.30
N TYR A 108 -10.81 -6.04 1.11
CA TYR A 108 -11.00 -6.68 2.41
C TYR A 108 -11.82 -5.82 3.36
N LEU A 109 -11.63 -4.50 3.35
CA LEU A 109 -12.45 -3.60 4.16
C LEU A 109 -13.91 -3.65 3.73
N LYS A 110 -14.16 -3.72 2.43
CA LYS A 110 -15.52 -3.86 1.90
C LYS A 110 -16.15 -5.16 2.38
N ARG A 111 -15.39 -6.25 2.33
CA ARG A 111 -15.87 -7.56 2.82
C ARG A 111 -16.19 -7.50 4.31
N ALA A 112 -15.37 -6.81 5.09
CA ALA A 112 -15.63 -6.64 6.52
C ALA A 112 -16.94 -5.91 6.75
N ARG A 113 -17.18 -4.82 6.03
CA ARG A 113 -18.43 -4.06 6.13
C ARG A 113 -19.63 -4.88 5.71
N ASP A 114 -19.50 -5.64 4.62
CA ASP A 114 -20.61 -6.45 4.11
C ASP A 114 -20.99 -7.54 5.10
N VAL A 115 -20.01 -8.14 5.76
CA VAL A 115 -20.26 -9.14 6.80
C VAL A 115 -20.99 -8.51 7.98
N LEU A 116 -20.56 -7.30 8.41
CA LEU A 116 -21.18 -6.60 9.54
C LEU A 116 -22.63 -6.21 9.27
N ARG A 117 -22.99 -5.97 8.00
CA ARG A 117 -24.38 -5.66 7.63
C ARG A 117 -25.34 -6.81 7.88
N ARG A 118 -24.82 -8.03 8.01
CA ARG A 118 -25.65 -9.22 8.30
C ARG A 118 -26.01 -9.33 9.76
N ILE A 119 -25.39 -8.54 10.61
CA ILE A 119 -25.74 -8.46 12.04
C ILE A 119 -26.91 -7.49 12.17
N SER A 120 -28.03 -7.98 12.63
CA SER A 120 -29.24 -7.18 12.79
C SER A 120 -29.34 -6.54 14.15
#